data_b900f6a57adf78df6d1bb5a5c53b1d1e
#
_entry.id   b900f6a57adf78df6d1bb5a5c53b1d1e
#
_cell.length_a   1.000
_cell.length_b   1.000
_cell.length_c   1.000
_cell.angle_alpha   90.00
_cell.angle_beta   90.00
_cell.angle_gamma   90.00
#
_symmetry.space_group_name_H-M   'P 1'
#
loop_
_entity.id
_entity.type
_entity.pdbx_description
1 polymer ?
#
loop_
_entity_poly.entity_id
_entity_poly.type
_entity_poly.pdbx_seq_one_letter_code
_entity_poly.pdbx_strand_id
1 'polypeptide(L)'
;MRTQWDIVIIGAGPAGMSAALQATRHGLSVLVLDRQAEPGGQIFRSAGSASADKRKQIGADYARGEALVREFRQSPATFLGGANVWHLAPGRAYVSHQGTSHVMQARQILIATGAMERPVPLPGWTLPGVLGAGAADVLLKSASMLPEGPVVLCGNGPLILQTVVHLKHFGIPIAGVALTGSPASLFKAAL
;
A
#
# COMPACT_ATOMS: atom_id res chain seq x y z
N MET A 1 -22.65 15.23 -3.40
CA MET A 1 -21.50 14.76 -2.60
C MET A 1 -21.17 15.81 -1.55
N ARG A 2 -20.94 15.45 -0.28
CA ARG A 2 -20.48 16.39 0.76
C ARG A 2 -19.09 16.91 0.39
N THR A 3 -18.88 18.22 0.48
CA THR A 3 -17.63 18.87 0.09
C THR A 3 -16.86 19.51 1.25
N GLN A 4 -17.44 19.55 2.45
CA GLN A 4 -16.82 20.13 3.65
C GLN A 4 -16.60 19.07 4.73
N TRP A 5 -15.38 19.00 5.27
CA TRP A 5 -14.93 17.99 6.21
C TRP A 5 -14.06 18.60 7.32
N ASP A 6 -14.01 17.97 8.48
CA ASP A 6 -13.02 18.35 9.48
C ASP A 6 -11.64 17.89 9.03
N ILE A 7 -11.54 16.64 8.52
CA ILE A 7 -10.27 16.08 8.03
C ILE A 7 -10.50 15.41 6.67
N VAL A 8 -9.60 15.71 5.73
CA VAL A 8 -9.41 14.94 4.50
C VAL A 8 -8.08 14.19 4.61
N ILE A 9 -8.12 12.87 4.44
CA ILE A 9 -6.95 11.98 4.46
C ILE A 9 -6.68 11.48 3.06
N ILE A 10 -5.44 11.62 2.59
CA ILE A 10 -5.01 11.16 1.27
C ILE A 10 -4.20 9.89 1.43
N GLY A 11 -4.78 8.78 1.00
CA GLY A 11 -4.25 7.43 1.13
C GLY A 11 -4.99 6.61 2.17
N ALA A 12 -5.55 5.47 1.75
CA ALA A 12 -6.22 4.47 2.59
C ALA A 12 -5.32 3.26 2.89
N GLY A 13 -4.03 3.50 3.04
CA GLY A 13 -3.09 2.54 3.60
C GLY A 13 -3.25 2.42 5.13
N PRO A 14 -2.42 1.60 5.80
CA PRO A 14 -2.51 1.40 7.26
C PRO A 14 -2.53 2.70 8.05
N ALA A 15 -1.67 3.64 7.70
CA ALA A 15 -1.58 4.94 8.38
C ALA A 15 -2.87 5.77 8.21
N GLY A 16 -3.38 5.87 6.97
CA GLY A 16 -4.60 6.64 6.70
C GLY A 16 -5.84 6.03 7.34
N MET A 17 -5.99 4.70 7.29
CA MET A 17 -7.08 4.00 7.95
C MET A 17 -7.04 4.19 9.47
N SER A 18 -5.88 4.02 10.10
CA SER A 18 -5.71 4.22 11.54
C SER A 18 -6.01 5.67 11.97
N ALA A 19 -5.54 6.64 11.18
CA ALA A 19 -5.85 8.05 11.42
C ALA A 19 -7.36 8.34 11.30
N ALA A 20 -8.01 7.78 10.29
CA ALA A 20 -9.46 7.92 10.10
C ALA A 20 -10.26 7.35 11.28
N LEU A 21 -9.88 6.16 11.74
CA LEU A 21 -10.49 5.52 12.90
C LEU A 21 -10.36 6.39 14.16
N GLN A 22 -9.17 6.93 14.41
CA GLN A 22 -8.96 7.81 15.57
C GLN A 22 -9.76 9.11 15.44
N ALA A 23 -9.74 9.75 14.28
CA ALA A 23 -10.47 11.00 14.08
C ALA A 23 -11.98 10.81 14.25
N THR A 24 -12.55 9.73 13.73
CA THR A 24 -13.99 9.46 13.87
C THR A 24 -14.38 9.11 15.31
N ARG A 25 -13.51 8.47 16.11
CA ARG A 25 -13.73 8.25 17.54
C ARG A 25 -13.84 9.55 18.34
N HIS A 26 -13.23 10.62 17.85
CA HIS A 26 -13.36 11.97 18.41
C HIS A 26 -14.50 12.79 17.79
N GLY A 27 -15.40 12.15 17.05
CA GLY A 27 -16.58 12.79 16.47
C GLY A 27 -16.30 13.68 15.25
N LEU A 28 -15.08 13.61 14.68
CA LEU A 28 -14.73 14.41 13.51
C LEU A 28 -15.29 13.79 12.23
N SER A 29 -15.73 14.65 11.31
CA SER A 29 -16.12 14.23 9.97
C SER A 29 -14.87 13.98 9.11
N VAL A 30 -14.73 12.75 8.60
CA VAL A 30 -13.52 12.31 7.91
C VAL A 30 -13.85 11.83 6.50
N LEU A 31 -13.11 12.34 5.50
CA LEU A 31 -13.06 11.81 4.15
C LEU A 31 -11.68 11.18 3.90
N VAL A 32 -11.67 9.94 3.46
CA VAL A 32 -10.44 9.25 3.02
C VAL A 32 -10.49 9.08 1.51
N LEU A 33 -9.47 9.58 0.83
CA LEU A 33 -9.31 9.53 -0.63
C LEU A 33 -8.22 8.53 -0.97
N ASP A 34 -8.48 7.59 -1.87
CA ASP A 34 -7.46 6.69 -2.39
C ASP A 34 -7.66 6.44 -3.88
N ARG A 35 -6.55 6.36 -4.62
CA ARG A 35 -6.55 6.01 -6.03
C ARG A 35 -7.03 4.57 -6.28
N GLN A 36 -6.81 3.69 -5.31
CA GLN A 36 -7.29 2.31 -5.39
C GLN A 36 -8.78 2.25 -5.03
N ALA A 37 -9.50 1.32 -5.66
CA ALA A 37 -10.91 1.09 -5.36
C ALA A 37 -11.15 0.55 -3.94
N GLU A 38 -10.15 -0.13 -3.38
CA GLU A 38 -10.22 -0.81 -2.09
C GLU A 38 -9.18 -0.25 -1.10
N PRO A 39 -9.53 -0.13 0.20
CA PRO A 39 -8.58 0.26 1.23
C PRO A 39 -7.55 -0.85 1.51
N GLY A 40 -6.40 -0.47 2.07
CA GLY A 40 -5.31 -1.40 2.40
C GLY A 40 -3.94 -0.88 1.97
N GLY A 41 -3.89 0.00 0.95
CA GLY A 41 -2.66 0.52 0.38
C GLY A 41 -1.81 -0.60 -0.24
N GLN A 42 -0.49 -0.48 -0.21
CA GLN A 42 0.41 -1.52 -0.71
C GLN A 42 0.64 -2.64 0.32
N ILE A 43 0.70 -2.31 1.61
CA ILE A 43 1.00 -3.26 2.68
C ILE A 43 -0.13 -4.28 2.84
N PHE A 44 -1.38 -3.80 2.92
CA PHE A 44 -2.58 -4.63 3.08
C PHE A 44 -3.41 -4.72 1.81
N ARG A 45 -2.72 -4.69 0.65
CA ARG A 45 -3.37 -4.85 -0.66
C ARG A 45 -4.24 -6.08 -0.68
N SER A 46 -5.55 -5.90 -0.95
CA SER A 46 -6.55 -6.97 -1.01
C SER A 46 -6.72 -7.80 0.28
N ALA A 47 -6.18 -7.37 1.43
CA ALA A 47 -6.29 -8.15 2.68
C ALA A 47 -7.74 -8.36 3.11
N GLY A 48 -8.63 -7.40 2.84
CA GLY A 48 -10.06 -7.51 3.16
C GLY A 48 -10.85 -8.49 2.28
N SER A 49 -10.34 -8.82 1.08
CA SER A 49 -10.98 -9.74 0.12
C SER A 49 -10.21 -11.05 -0.07
N ALA A 50 -8.97 -11.14 0.44
CA ALA A 50 -8.17 -12.37 0.37
C ALA A 50 -8.78 -13.50 1.21
N SER A 51 -8.61 -14.76 0.75
CA SER A 51 -8.96 -15.93 1.55
C SER A 51 -8.12 -16.04 2.82
N ALA A 52 -8.62 -16.74 3.84
CA ALA A 52 -7.88 -16.99 5.08
C ALA A 52 -6.54 -17.70 4.83
N ASP A 53 -6.54 -18.67 3.90
CA ASP A 53 -5.34 -19.43 3.54
C ASP A 53 -4.30 -18.52 2.89
N LYS A 54 -4.71 -17.66 1.96
CA LYS A 54 -3.81 -16.69 1.33
C LYS A 54 -3.23 -15.70 2.35
N ARG A 55 -4.05 -15.20 3.28
CA ARG A 55 -3.55 -14.33 4.35
C ARG A 55 -2.51 -15.02 5.23
N LYS A 56 -2.78 -16.28 5.61
CA LYS A 56 -1.86 -17.11 6.40
C LYS A 56 -0.55 -17.36 5.65
N GLN A 57 -0.63 -17.66 4.37
CA GLN A 57 0.53 -17.95 3.52
C GLN A 57 1.43 -16.72 3.30
N ILE A 58 0.86 -15.53 3.11
CA ILE A 58 1.63 -14.28 3.02
C ILE A 58 2.30 -13.97 4.37
N GLY A 59 1.59 -14.14 5.48
CA GLY A 59 2.15 -14.00 6.81
C GLY A 59 1.24 -13.27 7.80
N ALA A 60 1.61 -13.36 9.08
CA ALA A 60 0.80 -12.84 10.20
C ALA A 60 0.57 -11.32 10.13
N ASP A 61 1.57 -10.58 9.67
CA ASP A 61 1.44 -9.12 9.54
C ASP A 61 0.41 -8.73 8.49
N TYR A 62 0.40 -9.42 7.36
CA TYR A 62 -0.60 -9.22 6.33
C TYR A 62 -2.00 -9.65 6.81
N ALA A 63 -2.09 -10.75 7.56
CA ALA A 63 -3.35 -11.24 8.12
C ALA A 63 -4.00 -10.21 9.08
N ARG A 64 -3.19 -9.47 9.86
CA ARG A 64 -3.68 -8.37 10.72
C ARG A 64 -4.34 -7.24 9.92
N GLY A 65 -3.97 -7.07 8.67
CA GLY A 65 -4.55 -6.06 7.78
C GLY A 65 -6.04 -6.25 7.53
N GLU A 66 -6.54 -7.48 7.53
CA GLU A 66 -7.97 -7.77 7.37
C GLU A 66 -8.80 -7.13 8.49
N ALA A 67 -8.35 -7.25 9.74
CA ALA A 67 -9.04 -6.66 10.88
C ALA A 67 -9.11 -5.13 10.79
N LEU A 68 -8.00 -4.48 10.40
CA LEU A 68 -7.97 -3.02 10.23
C LEU A 68 -8.88 -2.57 9.09
N VAL A 69 -8.86 -3.25 7.94
CA VAL A 69 -9.73 -2.94 6.80
C VAL A 69 -11.20 -3.10 7.18
N ARG A 70 -11.55 -4.16 7.91
CA ARG A 70 -12.91 -4.40 8.38
C ARG A 70 -13.37 -3.30 9.34
N GLU A 71 -12.56 -2.96 10.34
CA GLU A 71 -12.86 -1.89 11.29
C GLU A 71 -13.04 -0.55 10.57
N PHE A 72 -12.16 -0.23 9.64
CA PHE A 72 -12.25 0.98 8.84
C PHE A 72 -13.55 1.05 8.02
N ARG A 73 -13.94 -0.05 7.37
CA ARG A 73 -15.19 -0.11 6.60
C ARG A 73 -16.46 0.03 7.45
N GLN A 74 -16.39 -0.37 8.71
CA GLN A 74 -17.48 -0.25 9.68
C GLN A 74 -17.51 1.12 10.37
N SER A 75 -16.47 1.93 10.19
CA SER A 75 -16.37 3.25 10.82
C SER A 75 -17.26 4.29 10.15
N PRO A 76 -17.54 5.43 10.82
CA PRO A 76 -18.25 6.56 10.23
C PRO A 76 -17.44 7.32 9.16
N ALA A 77 -16.19 6.97 8.90
CA ALA A 77 -15.38 7.62 7.88
C ALA A 77 -15.97 7.39 6.48
N THR A 78 -16.02 8.44 5.68
CA THR A 78 -16.37 8.31 4.27
C THR A 78 -15.13 7.92 3.47
N PHE A 79 -15.21 6.80 2.76
CA PHE A 79 -14.16 6.35 1.86
C PHE A 79 -14.53 6.62 0.40
N LEU A 80 -13.65 7.27 -0.34
CA LEU A 80 -13.77 7.49 -1.78
C LEU A 80 -12.62 6.81 -2.50
N GLY A 81 -12.86 5.57 -2.93
CA GLY A 81 -11.92 4.80 -3.75
C GLY A 81 -11.98 5.22 -5.22
N GLY A 82 -10.90 5.02 -5.97
CA GLY A 82 -10.78 5.48 -7.35
C GLY A 82 -10.63 7.00 -7.48
N ALA A 83 -10.32 7.68 -6.39
CA ALA A 83 -10.14 9.12 -6.35
C ALA A 83 -8.67 9.51 -6.55
N ASN A 84 -8.39 10.32 -7.55
CA ASN A 84 -7.07 10.82 -7.82
C ASN A 84 -6.93 12.28 -7.38
N VAL A 85 -6.13 12.52 -6.33
CA VAL A 85 -5.82 13.87 -5.85
C VAL A 85 -4.67 14.41 -6.72
N TRP A 86 -4.91 15.49 -7.44
CA TRP A 86 -3.95 16.06 -8.37
C TRP A 86 -3.40 17.43 -7.97
N HIS A 87 -4.05 18.11 -7.02
CA HIS A 87 -3.57 19.37 -6.48
C HIS A 87 -4.02 19.57 -5.04
N LEU A 88 -3.21 20.26 -4.26
CA LEU A 88 -3.50 20.67 -2.89
C LEU A 88 -3.28 22.18 -2.73
N ALA A 89 -4.20 22.83 -2.04
CA ALA A 89 -4.06 24.19 -1.58
C ALA A 89 -4.46 24.24 -0.08
N PRO A 90 -4.15 25.31 0.65
CA PRO A 90 -4.55 25.44 2.04
C PRO A 90 -6.07 25.17 2.21
N GLY A 91 -6.41 24.13 3.00
CA GLY A 91 -7.78 23.72 3.26
C GLY A 91 -8.53 23.12 2.06
N ARG A 92 -7.88 22.80 0.94
CA ARG A 92 -8.54 22.28 -0.27
C ARG A 92 -7.75 21.15 -0.91
N ALA A 93 -8.44 20.05 -1.24
CA ALA A 93 -7.94 18.98 -2.08
C ALA A 93 -8.74 18.93 -3.39
N TYR A 94 -8.03 18.95 -4.52
CA TYR A 94 -8.60 18.86 -5.85
C TYR A 94 -8.51 17.42 -6.32
N VAL A 95 -9.66 16.86 -6.63
CA VAL A 95 -9.84 15.41 -6.80
C VAL A 95 -10.54 15.13 -8.12
N SER A 96 -10.04 14.20 -8.89
CA SER A 96 -10.74 13.59 -10.02
C SER A 96 -11.32 12.24 -9.61
N HIS A 97 -12.61 12.05 -9.80
CA HIS A 97 -13.32 10.81 -9.51
C HIS A 97 -14.38 10.56 -10.58
N GLN A 98 -14.38 9.37 -11.17
CA GLN A 98 -15.32 8.98 -12.23
C GLN A 98 -15.45 10.02 -13.38
N GLY A 99 -14.31 10.54 -13.82
CA GLY A 99 -14.27 11.52 -14.92
C GLY A 99 -14.69 12.94 -14.54
N THR A 100 -15.07 13.20 -13.29
CA THR A 100 -15.49 14.51 -12.80
C THR A 100 -14.49 15.07 -11.79
N SER A 101 -14.23 16.37 -11.87
CA SER A 101 -13.37 17.07 -10.90
C SER A 101 -14.18 17.66 -9.77
N HIS A 102 -13.67 17.49 -8.55
CA HIS A 102 -14.28 17.98 -7.32
C HIS A 102 -13.26 18.75 -6.48
N VAL A 103 -13.75 19.68 -5.66
CA VAL A 103 -12.95 20.36 -4.65
C VAL A 103 -13.49 19.97 -3.27
N MET A 104 -12.64 19.28 -2.49
CA MET A 104 -12.94 18.91 -1.12
C MET A 104 -12.31 19.94 -0.19
N GLN A 105 -13.11 20.58 0.64
CA GLN A 105 -12.67 21.54 1.65
C GLN A 105 -12.48 20.82 2.98
N ALA A 106 -11.40 21.13 3.69
CA ALA A 106 -11.11 20.53 4.98
C ALA A 106 -10.44 21.54 5.93
N ARG A 107 -10.70 21.40 7.22
CA ARG A 107 -9.95 22.14 8.25
C ARG A 107 -8.51 21.65 8.32
N GLN A 108 -8.31 20.33 8.13
CA GLN A 108 -7.01 19.68 8.10
C GLN A 108 -6.91 18.72 6.93
N ILE A 109 -5.74 18.64 6.31
CA ILE A 109 -5.43 17.65 5.28
C ILE A 109 -4.26 16.81 5.79
N LEU A 110 -4.47 15.49 5.87
CA LEU A 110 -3.44 14.52 6.25
C LEU A 110 -2.97 13.77 5.01
N ILE A 111 -1.67 13.83 4.73
CA ILE A 111 -1.04 13.11 3.63
C ILE A 111 -0.51 11.78 4.18
N ALA A 112 -1.13 10.67 3.78
CA ALA A 112 -0.82 9.30 4.19
C ALA A 112 -0.59 8.39 2.97
N THR A 113 0.04 8.93 1.91
CA THR A 113 0.20 8.27 0.61
C THR A 113 1.20 7.11 0.61
N GLY A 114 1.92 6.89 1.71
CA GLY A 114 2.91 5.84 1.84
C GLY A 114 4.18 6.13 1.03
N ALA A 115 4.84 5.05 0.62
CA ALA A 115 6.05 5.10 -0.18
C ALA A 115 5.87 4.33 -1.49
N MET A 116 6.59 4.73 -2.51
CA MET A 116 6.66 4.05 -3.80
C MET A 116 8.11 3.63 -4.05
N GLU A 117 8.28 2.42 -4.57
CA GLU A 117 9.58 1.94 -4.98
C GLU A 117 10.17 2.85 -6.08
N ARG A 118 11.43 3.18 -5.94
CA ARG A 118 12.16 3.92 -6.96
C ARG A 118 12.88 2.92 -7.87
N PRO A 119 12.43 2.71 -9.11
CA PRO A 119 13.13 1.86 -10.05
C PRO A 119 14.49 2.46 -10.40
N VAL A 120 15.51 1.61 -10.44
CA VAL A 120 16.86 1.98 -10.86
C VAL A 120 17.09 1.42 -12.27
N PRO A 121 17.37 2.27 -13.28
CA PRO A 121 17.56 1.85 -14.65
C PRO A 121 18.90 1.12 -14.82
N LEU A 122 18.88 -0.18 -14.59
CA LEU A 122 20.00 -1.07 -14.89
C LEU A 122 19.90 -1.59 -16.33
N PRO A 123 20.99 -1.97 -16.99
CA PRO A 123 20.92 -2.64 -18.29
C PRO A 123 19.96 -3.83 -18.25
N GLY A 124 18.95 -3.84 -19.13
CA GLY A 124 17.93 -4.88 -19.16
C GLY A 124 16.73 -4.68 -18.22
N TRP A 125 16.62 -3.59 -17.48
CA TRP A 125 15.51 -3.35 -16.53
C TRP A 125 14.11 -3.29 -17.17
N THR A 126 14.04 -3.10 -18.51
CA THR A 126 12.78 -3.11 -19.28
C THR A 126 12.46 -4.46 -19.91
N LEU A 127 13.29 -5.49 -19.72
CA LEU A 127 13.04 -6.83 -20.26
C LEU A 127 11.84 -7.49 -19.56
N PRO A 128 11.07 -8.30 -20.28
CA PRO A 128 10.03 -9.13 -19.67
C PRO A 128 10.58 -9.96 -18.51
N GLY A 129 9.86 -10.00 -17.40
CA GLY A 129 10.29 -10.71 -16.19
C GLY A 129 11.15 -9.87 -15.23
N VAL A 130 11.56 -8.65 -15.60
CA VAL A 130 12.21 -7.71 -14.67
C VAL A 130 11.17 -6.79 -14.07
N LEU A 131 11.02 -6.86 -12.74
CA LEU A 131 10.02 -6.13 -11.97
C LEU A 131 10.65 -5.48 -10.74
N GLY A 132 10.09 -4.37 -10.29
CA GLY A 132 10.36 -3.88 -8.95
C GLY A 132 9.85 -4.87 -7.89
N ALA A 133 10.57 -5.01 -6.77
CA ALA A 133 10.20 -5.92 -5.69
C ALA A 133 8.81 -5.59 -5.12
N GLY A 134 8.49 -4.29 -4.98
CA GLY A 134 7.16 -3.84 -4.57
C GLY A 134 6.07 -4.18 -5.59
N ALA A 135 6.37 -4.11 -6.89
CA ALA A 135 5.42 -4.50 -7.92
C ALA A 135 5.13 -6.01 -7.86
N ALA A 136 6.15 -6.85 -7.68
CA ALA A 136 5.99 -8.29 -7.51
C ALA A 136 5.11 -8.63 -6.29
N ASP A 137 5.36 -7.98 -5.15
CA ASP A 137 4.55 -8.15 -3.93
C ASP A 137 3.08 -7.71 -4.12
N VAL A 138 2.85 -6.62 -4.84
CA VAL A 138 1.50 -6.16 -5.18
C VAL A 138 0.78 -7.15 -6.10
N LEU A 139 1.46 -7.71 -7.11
CA LEU A 139 0.89 -8.71 -8.02
C LEU A 139 0.52 -10.00 -7.27
N LEU A 140 1.39 -10.45 -6.37
CA LEU A 140 1.10 -11.57 -5.48
C LEU A 140 -0.16 -11.31 -4.64
N LYS A 141 -0.25 -10.15 -3.99
CA LYS A 141 -1.36 -9.80 -3.10
C LYS A 141 -2.68 -9.58 -3.85
N SER A 142 -2.65 -8.90 -4.99
CA SER A 142 -3.87 -8.54 -5.73
C SER A 142 -4.36 -9.63 -6.67
N ALA A 143 -3.45 -10.27 -7.40
CA ALA A 143 -3.79 -11.19 -8.48
C ALA A 143 -3.33 -12.63 -8.25
N SER A 144 -2.66 -12.93 -7.13
CA SER A 144 -2.02 -14.23 -6.87
C SER A 144 -1.03 -14.64 -7.98
N MET A 145 -0.44 -13.64 -8.64
CA MET A 145 0.56 -13.87 -9.66
C MET A 145 1.91 -14.17 -9.02
N LEU A 146 2.52 -15.23 -9.44
CA LEU A 146 3.82 -15.72 -8.99
C LEU A 146 4.75 -15.90 -10.20
N PRO A 147 6.07 -15.74 -10.03
CA PRO A 147 7.03 -16.13 -11.06
C PRO A 147 6.96 -17.64 -11.37
N GLU A 148 7.08 -18.01 -12.63
CA GLU A 148 7.08 -19.42 -13.06
C GLU A 148 8.40 -20.15 -12.81
N GLY A 149 9.49 -19.42 -12.54
CA GLY A 149 10.82 -19.97 -12.39
C GLY A 149 11.62 -19.33 -11.26
N PRO A 150 12.91 -19.69 -11.16
CA PRO A 150 13.79 -19.17 -10.13
C PRO A 150 13.99 -17.66 -10.25
N VAL A 151 13.98 -16.96 -9.09
CA VAL A 151 14.05 -15.51 -9.00
C VAL A 151 15.40 -15.06 -8.47
N VAL A 152 15.95 -14.03 -9.10
CA VAL A 152 17.06 -13.24 -8.55
C VAL A 152 16.54 -11.91 -8.05
N LEU A 153 16.86 -11.53 -6.82
CA LEU A 153 16.53 -10.23 -6.25
C LEU A 153 17.81 -9.38 -6.14
N CYS A 154 17.71 -8.13 -6.58
CA CYS A 154 18.84 -7.20 -6.53
C CYS A 154 18.38 -5.84 -5.99
N GLY A 155 19.14 -5.24 -5.07
CA GLY A 155 18.87 -3.90 -4.56
C GLY A 155 19.26 -3.72 -3.09
N ASN A 156 18.54 -2.84 -2.40
CA ASN A 156 18.83 -2.48 -1.02
C ASN A 156 17.54 -2.34 -0.20
N GLY A 157 17.65 -2.56 1.09
CA GLY A 157 16.59 -2.31 2.07
C GLY A 157 15.75 -3.55 2.44
N PRO A 158 14.86 -3.41 3.45
CA PRO A 158 14.14 -4.53 4.04
C PRO A 158 13.08 -5.14 3.12
N LEU A 159 12.56 -4.39 2.14
CA LEU A 159 11.54 -4.87 1.21
C LEU A 159 12.03 -6.08 0.40
N ILE A 160 13.31 -6.12 0.02
CA ILE A 160 13.89 -7.26 -0.70
C ILE A 160 13.80 -8.52 0.16
N LEU A 161 14.19 -8.44 1.43
CA LEU A 161 14.14 -9.57 2.36
C LEU A 161 12.69 -10.04 2.58
N GLN A 162 11.76 -9.12 2.73
CA GLN A 162 10.34 -9.44 2.83
C GLN A 162 9.84 -10.16 1.57
N THR A 163 10.23 -9.69 0.39
CA THR A 163 9.87 -10.33 -0.89
C THR A 163 10.45 -11.75 -0.97
N VAL A 164 11.69 -11.97 -0.53
CA VAL A 164 12.29 -13.32 -0.43
C VAL A 164 11.44 -14.24 0.45
N VAL A 165 11.02 -13.76 1.63
CA VAL A 165 10.19 -14.53 2.56
C VAL A 165 8.85 -14.88 1.93
N HIS A 166 8.17 -13.90 1.32
CA HIS A 166 6.89 -14.13 0.65
C HIS A 166 7.03 -15.17 -0.47
N LEU A 167 8.00 -15.00 -1.38
CA LEU A 167 8.19 -15.94 -2.49
C LEU A 167 8.50 -17.36 -2.00
N LYS A 168 9.33 -17.50 -0.94
CA LYS A 168 9.61 -18.81 -0.32
C LYS A 168 8.35 -19.46 0.27
N HIS A 169 7.48 -18.70 0.92
CA HIS A 169 6.22 -19.24 1.44
C HIS A 169 5.32 -19.79 0.33
N PHE A 170 5.46 -19.28 -0.90
CA PHE A 170 4.75 -19.79 -2.07
C PHE A 170 5.55 -20.83 -2.88
N GLY A 171 6.66 -21.32 -2.34
CA GLY A 171 7.48 -22.38 -2.98
C GLY A 171 8.32 -21.90 -4.16
N ILE A 172 8.46 -20.60 -4.37
CA ILE A 172 9.25 -20.06 -5.48
C ILE A 172 10.76 -20.16 -5.18
N PRO A 173 11.56 -20.79 -6.05
CA PRO A 173 12.99 -20.91 -5.86
C PRO A 173 13.67 -19.54 -5.96
N ILE A 174 14.53 -19.24 -5.01
CA ILE A 174 15.39 -18.04 -5.04
C ILE A 174 16.77 -18.46 -5.54
N ALA A 175 17.12 -18.04 -6.76
CA ALA A 175 18.42 -18.34 -7.37
C ALA A 175 19.53 -17.44 -6.83
N GLY A 176 19.21 -16.26 -6.33
CA GLY A 176 20.20 -15.36 -5.75
C GLY A 176 19.60 -14.10 -5.16
N VAL A 177 20.34 -13.49 -4.22
CA VAL A 177 20.01 -12.17 -3.66
C VAL A 177 21.28 -11.34 -3.68
N ALA A 178 21.29 -10.29 -4.50
CA ALA A 178 22.38 -9.34 -4.60
C ALA A 178 22.03 -8.06 -3.83
N LEU A 179 22.68 -7.85 -2.70
CA LEU A 179 22.47 -6.67 -1.85
C LEU A 179 23.52 -5.61 -2.15
N THR A 180 23.08 -4.39 -2.47
CA THR A 180 23.95 -3.26 -2.79
C THR A 180 24.37 -2.45 -1.56
N GLY A 181 23.80 -2.74 -0.39
CA GLY A 181 24.14 -2.11 0.89
C GLY A 181 25.27 -2.81 1.62
N SER A 182 25.91 -2.13 2.58
CA SER A 182 26.89 -2.76 3.45
C SER A 182 26.26 -3.81 4.35
N PRO A 183 26.96 -4.92 4.69
CA PRO A 183 26.46 -5.92 5.65
C PRO A 183 26.04 -5.31 7.00
N ALA A 184 26.75 -4.28 7.47
CA ALA A 184 26.42 -3.59 8.71
C ALA A 184 25.08 -2.84 8.66
N SER A 185 24.67 -2.31 7.49
CA SER A 185 23.36 -1.67 7.34
C SER A 185 22.21 -2.66 7.38
N LEU A 186 22.43 -3.89 6.97
CA LEU A 186 21.44 -4.98 7.00
C LEU A 186 21.19 -5.47 8.43
N PHE A 187 22.25 -5.62 9.23
CA PHE A 187 22.13 -5.99 10.64
C PHE A 187 21.36 -4.94 11.45
N LYS A 188 21.58 -3.64 11.18
CA LYS A 188 20.82 -2.57 11.83
C LYS A 188 19.33 -2.50 11.45
N ALA A 189 18.96 -2.99 10.28
CA ALA A 189 17.57 -3.01 9.82
C ALA A 189 16.81 -4.27 10.28
N ALA A 190 17.51 -5.29 10.79
CA ALA A 190 16.94 -6.55 11.27
C ALA A 190 16.73 -6.61 12.80
N LEU A 191 17.22 -5.59 13.53
CA LEU A 191 16.99 -5.35 14.96
C LEU A 191 15.87 -4.34 15.18
#